data_6d6d2eff4bbe85464129d8e97a3d92c8
#
_entry.id   6d6d2eff4bbe85464129d8e97a3d92c8
#
_cell.length_a   1.000
_cell.length_b   1.000
_cell.length_c   1.000
_cell.angle_alpha   90.00
_cell.angle_beta   90.00
_cell.angle_gamma   90.00
#
_symmetry.space_group_name_H-M   'P 1'
#
loop_
_entity.id
_entity.type
_entity.pdbx_description
1 polymer ?
#
loop_
_entity_poly.entity_id
_entity_poly.type
_entity_poly.pdbx_seq_one_letter_code
_entity_poly.pdbx_strand_id
1 'polypeptide(L)'
;YYSRYGGFWRFPEMLDYCYLVNPYFNRSSIIADMQEFFPVLVSEYPSGMGVNSLLASKCWNIKQEYVIPGNGAAELIKVLMEDLVGTIGVIRPTFEEYPNRLPDERVFTFVSKKADFRYDEDDLIEYFSTVPVDTLLLINPDNPSGNFISMQGIRKLADWTKQKNIQFILDESFVDFTYG
;
A
#
# COMPACT_ATOMS: atom_id res chain seq x y z
N TYR A 1 -15.97 -0.94 18.75
CA TYR A 1 -14.68 -1.39 19.31
C TYR A 1 -14.33 -2.82 18.91
N TYR A 2 -15.29 -3.67 18.60
CA TYR A 2 -15.05 -5.08 18.21
C TYR A 2 -14.76 -5.25 16.72
N SER A 3 -14.87 -4.20 15.92
CA SER A 3 -14.80 -4.26 14.45
C SER A 3 -13.40 -4.53 13.87
N ARG A 4 -12.34 -4.38 14.66
CA ARG A 4 -10.96 -4.51 14.16
C ARG A 4 -10.31 -5.88 14.34
N TYR A 5 -11.02 -6.83 14.95
CA TYR A 5 -10.42 -8.12 15.31
C TYR A 5 -10.66 -9.26 14.32
N GLY A 6 -11.26 -8.98 13.16
CA GLY A 6 -11.59 -9.99 12.17
C GLY A 6 -12.65 -10.99 12.67
N GLY A 7 -12.70 -12.15 12.03
CA GLY A 7 -13.62 -13.21 12.45
C GLY A 7 -15.06 -13.00 12.00
N PHE A 8 -15.33 -12.12 11.03
CA PHE A 8 -16.67 -11.90 10.45
C PHE A 8 -17.24 -13.14 9.78
N TRP A 9 -16.39 -14.09 9.37
CA TRP A 9 -16.82 -15.40 8.88
C TRP A 9 -17.69 -16.19 9.87
N ARG A 10 -17.69 -15.81 11.15
CA ARG A 10 -18.59 -16.36 12.18
C ARG A 10 -20.02 -15.84 12.09
N PHE A 11 -20.23 -14.80 11.28
CA PHE A 11 -21.51 -14.12 11.12
C PHE A 11 -21.88 -14.05 9.64
N PRO A 12 -22.27 -15.18 9.02
CA PRO A 12 -22.46 -15.27 7.58
C PRO A 12 -23.55 -14.35 7.02
N GLU A 13 -24.48 -13.91 7.88
CA GLU A 13 -25.55 -12.96 7.48
C GLU A 13 -25.11 -11.49 7.52
N MET A 14 -23.88 -11.22 8.00
CA MET A 14 -23.37 -9.85 8.06
C MET A 14 -22.86 -9.41 6.70
N LEU A 15 -23.27 -8.23 6.27
CA LEU A 15 -22.69 -7.56 5.10
C LEU A 15 -21.38 -6.89 5.54
N ASP A 16 -20.27 -7.42 5.05
CA ASP A 16 -18.94 -6.89 5.37
C ASP A 16 -18.52 -5.85 4.32
N TYR A 17 -18.38 -4.61 4.77
CA TYR A 17 -17.83 -3.49 4.00
C TYR A 17 -16.44 -3.07 4.49
N CYS A 18 -15.82 -3.85 5.36
CA CYS A 18 -14.53 -3.52 5.99
C CYS A 18 -13.35 -4.23 5.34
N TYR A 19 -13.53 -5.50 4.95
CA TYR A 19 -12.45 -6.31 4.41
C TYR A 19 -12.63 -6.60 2.93
N LEU A 20 -11.65 -6.18 2.14
CA LEU A 20 -11.60 -6.49 0.71
C LEU A 20 -11.01 -7.89 0.53
N VAL A 21 -11.88 -8.86 0.25
CA VAL A 21 -11.49 -10.21 -0.13
C VAL A 21 -12.06 -10.54 -1.50
N ASN A 22 -11.30 -11.31 -2.29
CA ASN A 22 -11.80 -11.82 -3.57
C ASN A 22 -12.56 -13.15 -3.34
N PRO A 23 -13.90 -13.16 -3.34
CA PRO A 23 -14.68 -14.38 -3.10
C PRO A 23 -14.60 -15.35 -4.29
N TYR A 24 -14.17 -14.89 -5.45
CA TYR A 24 -14.07 -15.68 -6.68
C TYR A 24 -12.67 -16.27 -6.91
N PHE A 25 -11.72 -16.00 -6.03
CA PHE A 25 -10.39 -16.58 -6.14
C PHE A 25 -10.45 -18.11 -6.06
N ASN A 26 -9.99 -18.77 -7.12
CA ASN A 26 -9.95 -20.24 -7.15
C ASN A 26 -8.82 -20.76 -6.24
N ARG A 27 -9.22 -21.28 -5.10
CA ARG A 27 -8.31 -21.74 -4.03
C ARG A 27 -8.06 -23.25 -4.06
N SER A 28 -8.73 -24.01 -4.93
CA SER A 28 -8.76 -25.47 -4.84
C SER A 28 -7.37 -26.11 -4.91
N SER A 29 -6.50 -25.71 -5.84
CA SER A 29 -5.14 -26.22 -5.95
C SER A 29 -4.28 -25.80 -4.76
N ILE A 30 -4.33 -24.52 -4.38
CA ILE A 30 -3.56 -23.99 -3.24
C ILE A 30 -3.98 -24.66 -1.94
N ILE A 31 -5.28 -24.89 -1.73
CA ILE A 31 -5.79 -25.59 -0.56
C ILE A 31 -5.34 -27.03 -0.55
N ALA A 32 -5.35 -27.73 -1.70
CA ALA A 32 -4.88 -29.10 -1.78
C ALA A 32 -3.39 -29.20 -1.45
N ASP A 33 -2.57 -28.32 -1.99
CA ASP A 33 -1.13 -28.26 -1.69
C ASP A 33 -0.90 -27.98 -0.18
N MET A 34 -1.62 -27.02 0.37
CA MET A 34 -1.52 -26.72 1.82
C MET A 34 -1.94 -27.89 2.70
N GLN A 35 -2.98 -28.64 2.31
CA GLN A 35 -3.42 -29.83 3.03
C GLN A 35 -2.39 -30.95 2.99
N GLU A 36 -1.77 -31.19 1.82
CA GLU A 36 -0.71 -32.19 1.65
C GLU A 36 0.50 -31.88 2.53
N PHE A 37 0.94 -30.63 2.54
CA PHE A 37 2.13 -30.21 3.28
C PHE A 37 1.84 -29.73 4.71
N PHE A 38 0.58 -29.73 5.15
CA PHE A 38 0.20 -29.21 6.46
C PHE A 38 1.00 -29.80 7.64
N PRO A 39 1.29 -31.12 7.70
CA PRO A 39 2.10 -31.68 8.79
C PRO A 39 3.50 -31.07 8.88
N VAL A 40 4.12 -30.80 7.74
CA VAL A 40 5.45 -30.16 7.67
C VAL A 40 5.34 -28.68 8.02
N LEU A 41 4.33 -27.99 7.49
CA LEU A 41 4.13 -26.54 7.71
C LEU A 41 3.92 -26.17 9.18
N VAL A 42 3.36 -27.08 10.00
CA VAL A 42 3.12 -26.84 11.42
C VAL A 42 4.24 -27.32 12.34
N SER A 43 5.15 -28.17 11.86
CA SER A 43 6.21 -28.78 12.65
C SER A 43 7.59 -28.20 12.38
N GLU A 44 7.78 -27.58 11.24
CA GLU A 44 9.09 -27.07 10.81
C GLU A 44 9.14 -25.54 10.81
N TYR A 45 10.36 -25.00 10.93
CA TYR A 45 10.58 -23.57 10.77
C TYR A 45 10.33 -23.14 9.32
N PRO A 46 9.66 -21.99 9.11
CA PRO A 46 9.45 -21.46 7.77
C PRO A 46 10.77 -21.04 7.12
N SER A 47 10.75 -20.94 5.81
CA SER A 47 11.86 -20.36 5.04
C SER A 47 12.13 -18.93 5.48
N GLY A 48 13.40 -18.58 5.56
CA GLY A 48 13.82 -17.21 5.90
C GLY A 48 13.44 -16.19 4.80
N MET A 49 13.42 -14.93 5.16
CA MET A 49 13.05 -13.80 4.28
C MET A 49 13.85 -13.77 2.97
N GLY A 50 15.14 -14.17 3.01
CA GLY A 50 15.98 -14.24 1.81
C GLY A 50 15.44 -15.20 0.73
N VAL A 51 14.85 -16.33 1.15
CA VAL A 51 14.22 -17.29 0.21
C VAL A 51 12.95 -16.68 -0.36
N ASN A 52 12.13 -16.03 0.48
CA ASN A 52 10.89 -15.39 0.03
C ASN A 52 11.19 -14.25 -0.97
N SER A 53 12.20 -13.41 -0.69
CA SER A 53 12.67 -12.37 -1.61
C SER A 53 13.15 -12.95 -2.94
N LEU A 54 13.90 -14.06 -2.90
CA LEU A 54 14.38 -14.74 -4.10
C LEU A 54 13.22 -15.28 -4.95
N LEU A 55 12.23 -15.91 -4.35
CA LEU A 55 11.07 -16.44 -5.07
C LEU A 55 10.23 -15.31 -5.68
N ALA A 56 9.94 -14.26 -4.91
CA ALA A 56 9.22 -13.10 -5.40
C ALA A 56 9.97 -12.38 -6.53
N SER A 57 11.28 -12.23 -6.42
CA SER A 57 12.10 -11.60 -7.45
C SER A 57 12.09 -12.36 -8.78
N LYS A 58 12.06 -13.69 -8.72
CA LYS A 58 11.90 -14.54 -9.92
C LYS A 58 10.52 -14.41 -10.53
N CYS A 59 9.48 -14.33 -9.69
CA CYS A 59 8.10 -14.16 -10.16
C CYS A 59 7.93 -12.85 -10.94
N TRP A 60 8.52 -11.77 -10.46
CA TRP A 60 8.40 -10.43 -11.07
C TRP A 60 9.56 -10.07 -12.01
N ASN A 61 10.51 -10.97 -12.20
CA ASN A 61 11.70 -10.75 -13.05
C ASN A 61 12.47 -9.47 -12.68
N ILE A 62 12.68 -9.24 -11.39
CA ILE A 62 13.46 -8.14 -10.84
C ILE A 62 14.57 -8.66 -9.93
N LYS A 63 15.52 -7.82 -9.57
CA LYS A 63 16.61 -8.23 -8.68
C LYS A 63 16.10 -8.48 -7.26
N GLN A 64 16.63 -9.52 -6.60
CA GLN A 64 16.27 -9.90 -5.23
C GLN A 64 16.45 -8.76 -4.23
N GLU A 65 17.48 -7.95 -4.40
CA GLU A 65 17.80 -6.80 -3.53
C GLU A 65 16.74 -5.69 -3.55
N TYR A 66 15.79 -5.73 -4.50
CA TYR A 66 14.70 -4.77 -4.64
C TYR A 66 13.36 -5.30 -4.12
N VAL A 67 13.35 -6.47 -3.49
CA VAL A 67 12.12 -7.11 -3.03
C VAL A 67 12.20 -7.46 -1.55
N ILE A 68 11.27 -6.94 -0.78
CA ILE A 68 11.10 -7.25 0.63
C ILE A 68 9.65 -7.74 0.82
N PRO A 69 9.40 -9.05 0.92
CA PRO A 69 8.10 -9.56 1.30
C PRO A 69 7.86 -9.39 2.81
N GLY A 70 6.61 -9.16 3.20
CA GLY A 70 6.21 -9.02 4.60
C GLY A 70 4.84 -9.66 4.87
N ASN A 71 4.41 -9.66 6.14
CA ASN A 71 3.12 -10.19 6.56
C ASN A 71 2.00 -9.16 6.43
N GLY A 72 1.75 -8.75 5.20
CA GLY A 72 0.75 -7.73 4.87
C GLY A 72 1.27 -6.30 4.96
N ALA A 73 0.47 -5.37 4.43
CA ALA A 73 0.84 -3.97 4.27
C ALA A 73 1.18 -3.28 5.60
N ALA A 74 0.44 -3.58 6.67
CA ALA A 74 0.63 -2.92 7.97
C ALA A 74 2.04 -3.12 8.57
N GLU A 75 2.65 -4.31 8.38
CA GLU A 75 4.03 -4.56 8.80
C GLU A 75 5.02 -3.74 7.97
N LEU A 76 4.87 -3.76 6.65
CA LEU A 76 5.74 -3.01 5.74
C LEU A 76 5.63 -1.50 5.95
N ILE A 77 4.40 -0.99 6.12
CA ILE A 77 4.15 0.43 6.44
C ILE A 77 4.83 0.81 7.75
N LYS A 78 4.71 -0.04 8.77
CA LYS A 78 5.35 0.22 10.07
C LYS A 78 6.85 0.42 9.90
N VAL A 79 7.53 -0.54 9.28
CA VAL A 79 8.99 -0.48 9.08
C VAL A 79 9.37 0.75 8.24
N LEU A 80 8.65 0.99 7.15
CA LEU A 80 8.89 2.13 6.26
C LEU A 80 8.76 3.48 6.99
N MET A 81 7.73 3.63 7.84
CA MET A 81 7.49 4.87 8.57
C MET A 81 8.45 5.06 9.76
N GLU A 82 8.90 3.98 10.41
CA GLU A 82 9.91 4.03 11.45
C GLU A 82 11.28 4.48 10.91
N ASP A 83 11.62 4.09 9.69
CA ASP A 83 12.87 4.48 9.02
C ASP A 83 12.78 5.84 8.30
N LEU A 84 11.58 6.41 8.14
CA LEU A 84 11.39 7.65 7.41
C LEU A 84 12.01 8.84 8.15
N VAL A 85 12.90 9.54 7.47
CA VAL A 85 13.54 10.77 7.97
C VAL A 85 12.87 11.99 7.33
N GLY A 86 12.73 13.08 8.12
CA GLY A 86 12.15 14.33 7.62
C GLY A 86 10.63 14.34 7.60
N THR A 87 10.07 15.07 6.67
CA THR A 87 8.64 15.36 6.54
C THR A 87 7.99 14.53 5.43
N ILE A 88 6.69 14.27 5.55
CA ILE A 88 5.92 13.56 4.55
C ILE A 88 4.73 14.38 4.06
N GLY A 89 4.54 14.41 2.74
CA GLY A 89 3.32 14.88 2.10
C GLY A 89 2.34 13.74 1.90
N VAL A 90 1.11 13.93 2.34
CA VAL A 90 0.01 12.99 2.18
C VAL A 90 -1.20 13.67 1.56
N ILE A 91 -2.06 12.90 0.93
CA ILE A 91 -3.34 13.36 0.39
C ILE A 91 -4.45 12.92 1.33
N ARG A 92 -5.39 13.79 1.72
CA ARG A 92 -6.54 13.42 2.56
C ARG A 92 -7.87 13.66 1.87
N PRO A 93 -8.88 12.78 2.11
CA PRO A 93 -8.86 11.61 3.02
C PRO A 93 -7.86 10.55 2.54
N THR A 94 -7.26 9.76 3.46
CA THR A 94 -6.24 8.76 3.13
C THR A 94 -6.37 7.50 4.00
N PHE A 95 -5.56 6.51 3.72
CA PHE A 95 -5.34 5.36 4.59
C PHE A 95 -4.42 5.77 5.73
N GLU A 96 -4.99 6.02 6.90
CA GLU A 96 -4.33 6.66 8.05
C GLU A 96 -3.21 5.81 8.70
N GLU A 97 -2.98 4.57 8.27
CA GLU A 97 -1.86 3.76 8.78
C GLU A 97 -0.49 4.39 8.53
N TYR A 98 -0.35 5.20 7.48
CA TYR A 98 0.89 5.92 7.22
C TYR A 98 1.07 7.13 8.14
N PRO A 99 0.21 8.15 8.08
CA PRO A 99 0.43 9.37 8.87
C PRO A 99 0.30 9.16 10.37
N ASN A 100 -0.54 8.23 10.84
CA ASN A 100 -0.71 7.95 12.27
C ASN A 100 0.56 7.38 12.96
N ARG A 101 1.58 7.02 12.20
CA ARG A 101 2.87 6.54 12.73
C ARG A 101 3.90 7.65 12.91
N LEU A 102 3.55 8.86 12.52
CA LEU A 102 4.43 10.02 12.60
C LEU A 102 3.82 11.11 13.48
N PRO A 103 4.63 11.95 14.11
CA PRO A 103 4.16 13.16 14.78
C PRO A 103 3.51 14.12 13.78
N ASP A 104 2.44 14.81 14.19
CA ASP A 104 1.66 15.68 13.32
C ASP A 104 2.49 16.77 12.63
N GLU A 105 3.52 17.28 13.31
CA GLU A 105 4.44 18.30 12.79
C GLU A 105 5.28 17.83 11.59
N ARG A 106 5.35 16.52 11.37
CA ARG A 106 6.04 15.93 10.22
C ARG A 106 5.13 15.63 9.05
N VAL A 107 3.79 15.80 9.20
CA VAL A 107 2.79 15.42 8.21
C VAL A 107 2.21 16.65 7.54
N PHE A 108 2.47 16.83 6.25
CA PHE A 108 1.91 17.91 5.43
C PHE A 108 0.82 17.35 4.53
N THR A 109 -0.36 17.96 4.59
CA THR A 109 -1.56 17.39 3.99
C THR A 109 -2.05 18.22 2.81
N PHE A 110 -2.18 17.58 1.65
CA PHE A 110 -3.00 18.08 0.54
C PHE A 110 -4.44 17.61 0.73
N VAL A 111 -5.39 18.55 0.59
CA VAL A 111 -6.82 18.24 0.53
C VAL A 111 -7.37 18.85 -0.75
N SER A 112 -7.97 18.03 -1.60
CA SER A 112 -8.59 18.53 -2.82
C SER A 112 -9.75 19.46 -2.48
N LYS A 113 -9.82 20.59 -3.17
CA LYS A 113 -10.94 21.56 -3.06
C LYS A 113 -12.15 21.14 -3.90
N LYS A 114 -12.04 20.10 -4.72
CA LYS A 114 -13.12 19.57 -5.55
C LYS A 114 -14.09 18.76 -4.67
N ALA A 115 -15.39 18.89 -4.91
CA ALA A 115 -16.44 18.30 -4.07
C ALA A 115 -16.40 16.76 -4.03
N ASP A 116 -15.84 16.15 -5.05
CA ASP A 116 -15.68 14.69 -5.21
C ASP A 116 -14.29 14.18 -4.82
N PHE A 117 -13.49 15.01 -4.14
CA PHE A 117 -12.11 14.73 -3.74
C PHE A 117 -11.15 14.38 -4.89
N ARG A 118 -11.52 14.64 -6.13
CA ARG A 118 -10.65 14.39 -7.27
C ARG A 118 -9.44 15.33 -7.28
N TYR A 119 -8.33 14.78 -7.71
CA TYR A 119 -7.07 15.48 -7.95
C TYR A 119 -6.30 14.77 -9.04
N ASP A 120 -5.37 15.47 -9.65
CA ASP A 120 -4.43 14.92 -10.61
C ASP A 120 -2.97 15.22 -10.19
N GLU A 121 -2.03 14.80 -11.01
CA GLU A 121 -0.62 14.99 -10.74
C GLU A 121 -0.21 16.47 -10.73
N ASP A 122 -0.90 17.32 -11.49
CA ASP A 122 -0.61 18.75 -11.53
C ASP A 122 -1.06 19.45 -10.26
N ASP A 123 -2.23 19.10 -9.73
CA ASP A 123 -2.70 19.59 -8.44
C ASP A 123 -1.68 19.30 -7.31
N LEU A 124 -1.08 18.10 -7.32
CA LEU A 124 -0.10 17.70 -6.32
C LEU A 124 1.24 18.43 -6.51
N ILE A 125 1.72 18.53 -7.75
CA ILE A 125 2.96 19.25 -8.07
C ILE A 125 2.85 20.71 -7.70
N GLU A 126 1.72 21.37 -8.01
CA GLU A 126 1.48 22.77 -7.66
C GLU A 126 1.53 22.96 -6.14
N TYR A 127 0.77 22.13 -5.39
CA TYR A 127 0.71 22.24 -3.95
C TYR A 127 2.06 22.00 -3.28
N PHE A 128 2.70 20.85 -3.54
CA PHE A 128 3.96 20.49 -2.90
C PHE A 128 5.18 21.27 -3.41
N SER A 129 5.02 22.05 -4.49
CA SER A 129 6.02 23.07 -4.86
C SER A 129 6.01 24.27 -3.92
N THR A 130 4.89 24.54 -3.26
CA THR A 130 4.74 25.63 -2.28
C THR A 130 4.88 25.15 -0.82
N VAL A 131 4.62 23.88 -0.58
CA VAL A 131 4.74 23.21 0.73
C VAL A 131 5.81 22.12 0.60
N PRO A 132 7.09 22.44 0.86
CA PRO A 132 8.17 21.48 0.66
C PRO A 132 8.09 20.33 1.65
N VAL A 133 8.33 19.12 1.14
CA VAL A 133 8.38 17.87 1.91
C VAL A 133 9.59 17.04 1.48
N ASP A 134 10.08 16.18 2.38
CA ASP A 134 11.18 15.26 2.08
C ASP A 134 10.69 13.99 1.39
N THR A 135 9.45 13.60 1.67
CA THR A 135 8.80 12.41 1.10
C THR A 135 7.40 12.77 0.60
N LEU A 136 7.00 12.25 -0.56
CA LEU A 136 5.63 12.29 -1.05
C LEU A 136 5.06 10.87 -1.07
N LEU A 137 3.94 10.64 -0.36
CA LEU A 137 3.18 9.41 -0.39
C LEU A 137 1.98 9.58 -1.33
N LEU A 138 1.86 8.68 -2.29
CA LEU A 138 0.68 8.52 -3.14
C LEU A 138 0.13 7.11 -3.00
N ILE A 139 -1.14 6.99 -2.62
CA ILE A 139 -1.90 5.74 -2.67
C ILE A 139 -2.70 5.76 -3.96
N ASN A 140 -2.52 4.78 -4.84
CA ASN A 140 -3.12 4.79 -6.18
C ASN A 140 -3.56 3.39 -6.65
N PRO A 141 -4.86 3.11 -6.73
CA PRO A 141 -6.01 3.97 -6.40
C PRO A 141 -6.04 4.40 -4.94
N ASP A 142 -6.50 5.63 -4.72
CA ASP A 142 -6.55 6.20 -3.38
C ASP A 142 -7.61 5.53 -2.49
N ASN A 143 -7.27 5.32 -1.25
CA ASN A 143 -8.17 4.80 -0.23
C ASN A 143 -8.37 5.86 0.86
N PRO A 144 -9.59 6.43 1.07
CA PRO A 144 -10.89 5.89 0.64
C PRO A 144 -11.52 6.59 -0.58
N SER A 145 -10.91 7.61 -1.18
CA SER A 145 -11.57 8.43 -2.20
C SER A 145 -11.81 7.70 -3.52
N GLY A 146 -11.02 6.66 -3.81
CA GLY A 146 -11.04 5.98 -5.10
C GLY A 146 -10.46 6.79 -6.25
N ASN A 147 -9.81 7.93 -5.97
CA ASN A 147 -9.13 8.72 -7.00
C ASN A 147 -8.01 7.90 -7.64
N PHE A 148 -7.84 8.03 -8.94
CA PHE A 148 -6.84 7.28 -9.70
C PHE A 148 -6.06 8.21 -10.62
N ILE A 149 -4.75 8.19 -10.47
CA ILE A 149 -3.80 8.86 -11.35
C ILE A 149 -3.27 7.85 -12.35
N SER A 150 -3.30 8.21 -13.62
CA SER A 150 -2.81 7.35 -14.71
C SER A 150 -1.31 7.05 -14.59
N MET A 151 -0.85 5.99 -15.25
CA MET A 151 0.59 5.68 -15.32
C MET A 151 1.42 6.86 -15.86
N GLN A 152 0.87 7.65 -16.79
CA GLN A 152 1.54 8.85 -17.29
C GLN A 152 1.69 9.91 -16.20
N GLY A 153 0.65 10.13 -15.39
CA GLY A 153 0.68 11.04 -14.26
C GLY A 153 1.65 10.57 -13.16
N ILE A 154 1.67 9.26 -12.86
CA ILE A 154 2.63 8.67 -11.92
C ILE A 154 4.07 8.91 -12.38
N ARG A 155 4.36 8.69 -13.66
CA ARG A 155 5.71 8.98 -14.22
C ARG A 155 6.08 10.45 -14.09
N LYS A 156 5.14 11.35 -14.35
CA LYS A 156 5.34 12.78 -14.20
C LYS A 156 5.66 13.16 -12.75
N LEU A 157 4.93 12.60 -11.78
CA LEU A 157 5.21 12.78 -10.37
C LEU A 157 6.59 12.21 -9.97
N ALA A 158 6.93 11.01 -10.44
CA ALA A 158 8.24 10.40 -10.17
C ALA A 158 9.40 11.22 -10.72
N ASP A 159 9.27 11.79 -11.94
CA ASP A 159 10.27 12.67 -12.52
C ASP A 159 10.39 13.99 -11.75
N TRP A 160 9.26 14.58 -11.37
CA TRP A 160 9.24 15.80 -10.58
C TRP A 160 9.85 15.60 -9.19
N THR A 161 9.47 14.56 -8.46
CA THR A 161 10.02 14.24 -7.14
C THR A 161 11.52 13.99 -7.21
N LYS A 162 11.98 13.26 -8.23
CA LYS A 162 13.41 13.06 -8.50
C LYS A 162 14.16 14.38 -8.72
N GLN A 163 13.61 15.30 -9.52
CA GLN A 163 14.22 16.61 -9.76
C GLN A 163 14.30 17.47 -8.49
N LYS A 164 13.34 17.31 -7.59
CA LYS A 164 13.27 18.03 -6.31
C LYS A 164 13.99 17.33 -5.16
N ASN A 165 14.58 16.17 -5.40
CA ASN A 165 15.19 15.31 -4.38
C ASN A 165 14.19 14.91 -3.27
N ILE A 166 12.93 14.65 -3.65
CA ILE A 166 11.87 14.16 -2.80
C ILE A 166 11.80 12.65 -2.94
N GLN A 167 11.75 11.91 -1.84
CA GLN A 167 11.48 10.47 -1.88
C GLN A 167 10.02 10.23 -2.31
N PHE A 168 9.80 9.37 -3.30
CA PHE A 168 8.46 9.05 -3.76
C PHE A 168 8.06 7.66 -3.28
N ILE A 169 6.98 7.57 -2.51
CA ILE A 169 6.37 6.32 -2.06
C ILE A 169 5.05 6.16 -2.82
N LEU A 170 4.92 5.06 -3.56
CA LEU A 170 3.71 4.70 -4.28
C LEU A 170 3.12 3.42 -3.66
N ASP A 171 1.89 3.52 -3.14
CA ASP A 171 1.11 2.37 -2.67
C ASP A 171 0.14 1.94 -3.77
N GLU A 172 0.34 0.75 -4.30
CA GLU A 172 -0.45 0.14 -5.36
C GLU A 172 -1.32 -1.02 -4.86
N SER A 173 -1.68 -1.02 -3.57
CA SER A 173 -2.44 -2.12 -2.95
C SER A 173 -3.75 -2.45 -3.67
N PHE A 174 -4.33 -1.50 -4.41
CA PHE A 174 -5.60 -1.66 -5.11
C PHE A 174 -5.49 -1.51 -6.63
N VAL A 175 -4.29 -1.52 -7.20
CA VAL A 175 -4.10 -1.31 -8.64
C VAL A 175 -4.82 -2.34 -9.52
N ASP A 176 -4.92 -3.59 -9.06
CA ASP A 176 -5.62 -4.66 -9.78
C ASP A 176 -7.14 -4.45 -9.90
N PHE A 177 -7.71 -3.49 -9.16
CA PHE A 177 -9.12 -3.11 -9.27
C PHE A 177 -9.36 -1.99 -10.28
N THR A 178 -8.32 -1.48 -10.91
CA THR A 178 -8.44 -0.49 -11.99
C THR A 178 -8.60 -1.20 -13.32
N TYR A 179 -9.47 -0.65 -14.17
CA TYR A 179 -9.52 -1.06 -15.56
C TYR A 179 -8.28 -0.50 -16.27
N GLY A 180 -7.35 -1.40 -16.58
CA GLY A 180 -6.19 -1.08 -17.41
C GLY A 180 -6.55 -0.80 -18.85
#